data_fdff9c53887805939806a7416cd7c83d
#
_entry.id   fdff9c53887805939806a7416cd7c83d
#
_cell.length_a   1.000
_cell.length_b   1.000
_cell.length_c   1.000
_cell.angle_alpha   90.00
_cell.angle_beta   90.00
_cell.angle_gamma   90.00
#
_symmetry.space_group_name_H-M   'P 1'
#
loop_
_entity.id
_entity.type
_entity.pdbx_description
1 polymer ?
#
loop_
_entity_poly.entity_id
_entity_poly.type
_entity_poly.pdbx_seq_one_letter_code
_entity_poly.pdbx_strand_id
1 'polypeptide(L)'
;MKYKNLFFDLDDTIWAFSRNARDTFEEVYQKYSFDRYFDSFDHYYTLYQQRNTELWVEYGEGKITKDELNSQRFFYPLQAVGVKDEALAERFSRDFFAIIPTKSVLMPHAKEVLEYLAPKYNLYILSNGFRELQSRKMRSAGVDGYFRKVILSEDLGVLKPWPEIFNFALSATQSELRESLMIGDSWEADITGAHGVGMHQVFYNVTERTAFPFLPTYHIHSLKELMDLL
;
A
#
# COMPACT_ATOMS: atom_id res chain seq x y z
N MET A 1 24.15 -16.91 -1.08
CA MET A 1 22.73 -16.50 -0.92
C MET A 1 22.05 -16.54 -2.27
N LYS A 2 20.80 -17.02 -2.34
CA LYS A 2 20.03 -17.12 -3.60
C LYS A 2 19.59 -15.76 -4.11
N TYR A 3 19.18 -14.87 -3.19
CA TYR A 3 18.72 -13.53 -3.51
C TYR A 3 19.76 -12.49 -3.15
N LYS A 4 19.72 -11.34 -3.84
CA LYS A 4 20.50 -10.14 -3.55
C LYS A 4 19.61 -8.91 -3.38
N ASN A 5 18.43 -8.92 -4.04
CA ASN A 5 17.53 -7.80 -4.17
C ASN A 5 16.16 -8.15 -3.61
N LEU A 6 15.70 -7.41 -2.63
CA LEU A 6 14.40 -7.58 -1.99
C LEU A 6 13.53 -6.36 -2.28
N PHE A 7 12.42 -6.58 -2.98
CA PHE A 7 11.42 -5.57 -3.28
C PHE A 7 10.27 -5.74 -2.30
N PHE A 8 10.03 -4.74 -1.49
CA PHE A 8 8.93 -4.73 -0.53
C PHE A 8 7.79 -3.85 -1.04
N ASP A 9 6.55 -4.31 -0.91
CA ASP A 9 5.45 -3.37 -0.83
C ASP A 9 5.56 -2.55 0.46
N LEU A 10 4.88 -1.40 0.51
CA LEU A 10 4.93 -0.52 1.68
C LEU A 10 3.68 -0.65 2.54
N ASP A 11 2.50 -0.44 1.94
CA ASP A 11 1.23 -0.34 2.66
C ASP A 11 0.72 -1.73 3.09
N ASP A 12 0.46 -1.92 4.38
CA ASP A 12 0.14 -3.20 5.06
C ASP A 12 1.21 -4.31 4.93
N THR A 13 2.37 -4.00 4.34
CA THR A 13 3.55 -4.88 4.38
C THR A 13 4.60 -4.38 5.36
N ILE A 14 5.01 -3.10 5.28
CA ILE A 14 5.95 -2.46 6.21
C ILE A 14 5.23 -1.44 7.08
N TRP A 15 4.43 -0.57 6.48
CA TRP A 15 3.67 0.47 7.14
C TRP A 15 2.21 0.03 7.27
N ALA A 16 1.69 0.04 8.50
CA ALA A 16 0.34 -0.47 8.82
C ALA A 16 -0.74 0.48 8.26
N PHE A 17 -0.95 0.44 6.93
CA PHE A 17 -1.86 1.36 6.24
C PHE A 17 -3.27 1.28 6.77
N SER A 18 -3.85 0.09 6.87
CA SER A 18 -5.23 -0.12 7.32
C SER A 18 -5.48 0.51 8.69
N ARG A 19 -4.53 0.34 9.62
CA ARG A 19 -4.61 0.94 10.97
C ARG A 19 -4.44 2.45 10.92
N ASN A 20 -3.37 2.94 10.32
CA ASN A 20 -3.06 4.36 10.26
C ASN A 20 -4.14 5.15 9.51
N ALA A 21 -4.70 4.58 8.44
CA ALA A 21 -5.80 5.17 7.69
C ALA A 21 -7.06 5.25 8.53
N ARG A 22 -7.45 4.16 9.21
CA ARG A 22 -8.63 4.14 10.07
C ARG A 22 -8.53 5.19 11.18
N ASP A 23 -7.38 5.24 11.88
CA ASP A 23 -7.13 6.24 12.92
C ASP A 23 -7.21 7.68 12.38
N THR A 24 -6.70 7.91 11.16
CA THR A 24 -6.78 9.22 10.50
C THR A 24 -8.21 9.58 10.10
N PHE A 25 -8.95 8.62 9.55
CA PHE A 25 -10.35 8.83 9.20
C PHE A 25 -11.20 9.16 10.41
N GLU A 26 -10.99 8.48 11.53
CA GLU A 26 -11.72 8.75 12.78
C GLU A 26 -11.41 10.15 13.32
N GLU A 27 -10.14 10.56 13.29
CA GLU A 27 -9.71 11.90 13.69
C GLU A 27 -10.39 12.99 12.85
N VAL A 28 -10.42 12.82 11.52
CA VAL A 28 -11.03 13.81 10.61
C VAL A 28 -12.56 13.74 10.67
N TYR A 29 -13.15 12.55 10.84
CA TYR A 29 -14.59 12.36 11.05
C TYR A 29 -15.08 13.16 12.28
N GLN A 30 -14.37 13.06 13.40
CA GLN A 30 -14.67 13.81 14.62
C GLN A 30 -14.50 15.31 14.42
N LYS A 31 -13.40 15.74 13.76
CA LYS A 31 -13.11 17.14 13.46
C LYS A 31 -14.26 17.83 12.71
N TYR A 32 -14.86 17.11 11.76
CA TYR A 32 -15.95 17.65 10.94
C TYR A 32 -17.35 17.35 11.50
N SER A 33 -17.44 16.71 12.67
CA SER A 33 -18.71 16.31 13.31
C SER A 33 -19.61 15.53 12.36
N PHE A 34 -19.04 14.49 11.72
CA PHE A 34 -19.75 13.66 10.75
C PHE A 34 -20.81 12.76 11.38
N ASP A 35 -20.81 12.61 12.71
CA ASP A 35 -21.88 12.01 13.51
C ASP A 35 -23.28 12.61 13.24
N ARG A 36 -23.33 13.84 12.75
CA ARG A 36 -24.59 14.48 12.32
C ARG A 36 -25.14 13.98 10.98
N TYR A 37 -24.32 13.26 10.19
CA TYR A 37 -24.70 12.75 8.89
C TYR A 37 -24.73 11.21 8.83
N PHE A 38 -23.97 10.54 9.67
CA PHE A 38 -23.81 9.09 9.67
C PHE A 38 -24.19 8.51 11.03
N ASP A 39 -24.82 7.33 11.05
CA ASP A 39 -25.22 6.63 12.27
C ASP A 39 -24.01 6.24 13.14
N SER A 40 -22.84 6.04 12.51
CA SER A 40 -21.58 5.73 13.18
C SER A 40 -20.38 6.01 12.27
N PHE A 41 -19.17 6.05 12.86
CA PHE A 41 -17.93 6.07 12.10
C PHE A 41 -17.80 4.85 11.19
N ASP A 42 -18.18 3.66 11.66
CA ASP A 42 -18.13 2.44 10.86
C ASP A 42 -19.04 2.48 9.64
N HIS A 43 -20.20 3.11 9.75
CA HIS A 43 -21.08 3.34 8.59
C HIS A 43 -20.39 4.19 7.52
N TYR A 44 -19.82 5.34 7.91
CA TYR A 44 -19.02 6.20 7.01
C TYR A 44 -17.86 5.44 6.38
N TYR A 45 -17.08 4.74 7.20
CA TYR A 45 -15.86 4.06 6.77
C TYR A 45 -16.15 2.89 5.82
N THR A 46 -17.24 2.17 6.04
CA THR A 46 -17.70 1.09 5.13
C THR A 46 -18.04 1.63 3.75
N LEU A 47 -18.80 2.73 3.68
CA LEU A 47 -19.13 3.38 2.41
C LEU A 47 -17.86 3.86 1.68
N TYR A 48 -16.92 4.45 2.43
CA TYR A 48 -15.64 4.86 1.87
C TYR A 48 -14.86 3.67 1.31
N GLN A 49 -14.68 2.59 2.09
CA GLN A 49 -13.89 1.43 1.68
C GLN A 49 -14.45 0.77 0.42
N GLN A 50 -15.76 0.59 0.36
CA GLN A 50 -16.45 0.02 -0.80
C GLN A 50 -16.12 0.82 -2.06
N ARG A 51 -16.37 2.13 -2.05
CA ARG A 51 -16.12 2.98 -3.22
C ARG A 51 -14.64 3.13 -3.55
N ASN A 52 -13.78 3.21 -2.54
CA ASN A 52 -12.34 3.28 -2.73
C ASN A 52 -11.79 2.04 -3.46
N THR A 53 -12.28 0.85 -3.13
CA THR A 53 -11.87 -0.39 -3.82
C THR A 53 -12.25 -0.36 -5.29
N GLU A 54 -13.48 0.05 -5.62
CA GLU A 54 -13.95 0.19 -7.01
C GLU A 54 -13.11 1.21 -7.79
N LEU A 55 -12.87 2.38 -7.19
CA LEU A 55 -12.12 3.46 -7.82
C LEU A 55 -10.65 3.10 -8.08
N TRP A 56 -10.02 2.30 -7.21
CA TRP A 56 -8.66 1.81 -7.46
C TRP A 56 -8.61 0.86 -8.66
N VAL A 57 -9.65 0.04 -8.90
CA VAL A 57 -9.75 -0.78 -10.10
C VAL A 57 -9.92 0.11 -11.33
N GLU A 58 -10.85 1.07 -11.30
CA GLU A 58 -11.08 2.02 -12.40
C GLU A 58 -9.80 2.82 -12.74
N TYR A 59 -9.06 3.26 -11.71
CA TYR A 59 -7.78 3.96 -11.88
C TYR A 59 -6.70 3.06 -12.48
N GLY A 60 -6.59 1.82 -12.01
CA GLY A 60 -5.63 0.84 -12.55
C GLY A 60 -5.91 0.44 -14.00
N GLU A 61 -7.15 0.54 -14.45
CA GLU A 61 -7.57 0.34 -15.84
C GLU A 61 -7.46 1.61 -16.69
N GLY A 62 -7.04 2.73 -16.11
CA GLY A 62 -6.95 4.03 -16.80
C GLY A 62 -8.30 4.68 -17.13
N LYS A 63 -9.39 4.24 -16.50
CA LYS A 63 -10.74 4.77 -16.71
C LYS A 63 -10.97 6.11 -16.03
N ILE A 64 -10.26 6.36 -14.94
CA ILE A 64 -10.31 7.61 -14.17
C ILE A 64 -8.93 8.13 -13.88
N THR A 65 -8.82 9.42 -13.64
CA THR A 65 -7.59 10.10 -13.21
C THR A 65 -7.38 9.97 -11.69
N LYS A 66 -6.16 10.28 -11.25
CA LYS A 66 -5.83 10.40 -9.81
C LYS A 66 -6.71 11.42 -9.09
N ASP A 67 -7.01 12.53 -9.73
CA ASP A 67 -7.85 13.59 -9.14
C ASP A 67 -9.30 13.13 -8.99
N GLU A 68 -9.83 12.41 -9.99
CA GLU A 68 -11.16 11.80 -9.90
C GLU A 68 -11.22 10.72 -8.81
N LEU A 69 -10.23 9.85 -8.72
CA LEU A 69 -10.11 8.88 -7.62
C LEU A 69 -10.12 9.59 -6.27
N ASN A 70 -9.29 10.63 -6.10
CA ASN A 70 -9.16 11.34 -4.84
C ASN A 70 -10.42 12.15 -4.48
N SER A 71 -11.11 12.75 -5.43
CA SER A 71 -12.35 13.50 -5.15
C SER A 71 -13.52 12.57 -4.86
N GLN A 72 -13.73 11.55 -5.71
CA GLN A 72 -14.91 10.68 -5.62
C GLN A 72 -14.94 9.83 -4.34
N ARG A 73 -13.79 9.26 -3.90
CA ARG A 73 -13.76 8.39 -2.72
C ARG A 73 -14.13 9.10 -1.41
N PHE A 74 -13.90 10.41 -1.30
CA PHE A 74 -14.29 11.20 -0.13
C PHE A 74 -15.69 11.80 -0.26
N PHE A 75 -16.14 12.06 -1.48
CA PHE A 75 -17.48 12.61 -1.71
C PHE A 75 -18.58 11.55 -1.68
N TYR A 76 -18.31 10.34 -2.15
CA TYR A 76 -19.30 9.26 -2.22
C TYR A 76 -20.01 8.96 -0.89
N PRO A 77 -19.33 8.83 0.27
CA PRO A 77 -20.04 8.59 1.53
C PRO A 77 -21.05 9.68 1.86
N LEU A 78 -20.73 10.95 1.62
CA LEU A 78 -21.66 12.07 1.83
C LEU A 78 -22.86 11.98 0.88
N GLN A 79 -22.62 11.70 -0.40
CA GLN A 79 -23.68 11.52 -1.39
C GLN A 79 -24.63 10.39 -0.99
N ALA A 80 -24.11 9.26 -0.50
CA ALA A 80 -24.88 8.09 -0.10
C ALA A 80 -25.90 8.40 1.01
N VAL A 81 -25.61 9.39 1.87
CA VAL A 81 -26.51 9.86 2.93
C VAL A 81 -27.25 11.16 2.56
N GLY A 82 -27.25 11.53 1.29
CA GLY A 82 -28.00 12.68 0.76
C GLY A 82 -27.33 14.06 0.95
N VAL A 83 -26.07 14.10 1.40
CA VAL A 83 -25.31 15.35 1.58
C VAL A 83 -24.57 15.68 0.27
N LYS A 84 -24.90 16.82 -0.35
CA LYS A 84 -24.36 17.27 -1.64
C LYS A 84 -23.35 18.43 -1.46
N ASP A 85 -22.50 18.36 -0.45
CA ASP A 85 -21.50 19.38 -0.15
C ASP A 85 -20.09 18.88 -0.58
N GLU A 86 -19.75 19.15 -1.86
CA GLU A 86 -18.45 18.79 -2.43
C GLU A 86 -17.32 19.55 -1.70
N ALA A 87 -17.52 20.81 -1.33
CA ALA A 87 -16.52 21.59 -0.62
C ALA A 87 -16.22 21.02 0.77
N LEU A 88 -17.18 20.36 1.42
CA LEU A 88 -16.98 19.63 2.67
C LEU A 88 -16.09 18.40 2.43
N ALA A 89 -16.37 17.64 1.37
CA ALA A 89 -15.57 16.46 1.00
C ALA A 89 -14.12 16.86 0.66
N GLU A 90 -13.93 17.97 -0.06
CA GLU A 90 -12.60 18.51 -0.39
C GLU A 90 -11.81 18.92 0.87
N ARG A 91 -12.45 19.62 1.82
CA ARG A 91 -11.81 19.97 3.09
C ARG A 91 -11.44 18.73 3.90
N PHE A 92 -12.32 17.75 3.96
CA PHE A 92 -12.08 16.48 4.63
C PHE A 92 -10.89 15.74 3.97
N SER A 93 -10.88 15.61 2.66
CA SER A 93 -9.82 14.99 1.87
C SER A 93 -8.46 15.67 2.11
N ARG A 94 -8.42 17.00 2.04
CA ARG A 94 -7.20 17.79 2.30
C ARG A 94 -6.62 17.52 3.68
N ASP A 95 -7.47 17.49 4.71
CA ASP A 95 -7.01 17.23 6.08
C ASP A 95 -6.58 15.78 6.26
N PHE A 96 -7.28 14.83 5.66
CA PHE A 96 -6.87 13.43 5.63
C PHE A 96 -5.45 13.28 5.04
N PHE A 97 -5.19 13.87 3.86
CA PHE A 97 -3.88 13.80 3.21
C PHE A 97 -2.79 14.60 3.92
N ALA A 98 -3.14 15.59 4.73
CA ALA A 98 -2.19 16.28 5.58
C ALA A 98 -1.76 15.41 6.78
N ILE A 99 -2.68 14.66 7.37
CA ILE A 99 -2.49 13.88 8.60
C ILE A 99 -1.93 12.49 8.34
N ILE A 100 -2.50 11.73 7.39
CA ILE A 100 -2.14 10.32 7.20
C ILE A 100 -0.63 10.07 7.07
N PRO A 101 0.17 10.85 6.33
CA PRO A 101 1.59 10.58 6.21
C PRO A 101 2.41 10.99 7.45
N THR A 102 1.77 11.52 8.49
CA THR A 102 2.42 11.79 9.78
C THR A 102 2.31 10.60 10.74
N LYS A 103 1.43 9.65 10.45
CA LYS A 103 1.31 8.42 11.24
C LYS A 103 2.54 7.54 11.05
N SER A 104 2.90 6.79 12.10
CA SER A 104 4.17 6.06 12.14
C SER A 104 4.05 4.59 12.54
N VAL A 105 2.81 4.07 12.64
CA VAL A 105 2.61 2.67 13.05
C VAL A 105 3.09 1.76 11.93
N LEU A 106 4.02 0.86 12.26
CA LEU A 106 4.55 -0.18 11.39
C LEU A 106 3.81 -1.50 11.58
N MET A 107 3.91 -2.37 10.61
CA MET A 107 3.50 -3.76 10.76
C MET A 107 4.38 -4.44 11.82
N PRO A 108 3.82 -5.44 12.55
CA PRO A 108 4.57 -6.15 13.58
C PRO A 108 5.91 -6.66 13.06
N HIS A 109 6.98 -6.44 13.82
CA HIS A 109 8.37 -6.82 13.48
C HIS A 109 9.01 -6.14 12.27
N ALA A 110 8.33 -5.23 11.57
CA ALA A 110 8.86 -4.62 10.34
C ALA A 110 10.25 -3.98 10.56
N LYS A 111 10.40 -3.18 11.61
CA LYS A 111 11.70 -2.52 11.87
C LYS A 111 12.81 -3.51 12.21
N GLU A 112 12.54 -4.49 13.08
CA GLU A 112 13.47 -5.57 13.45
C GLU A 112 13.97 -6.32 12.20
N VAL A 113 13.06 -6.65 11.30
CA VAL A 113 13.36 -7.38 10.07
C VAL A 113 14.16 -6.52 9.09
N LEU A 114 13.82 -5.24 8.94
CA LEU A 114 14.59 -4.32 8.09
C LEU A 114 16.03 -4.14 8.61
N GLU A 115 16.21 -4.00 9.93
CA GLU A 115 17.53 -3.92 10.56
C GLU A 115 18.37 -5.18 10.30
N TYR A 116 17.74 -6.37 10.30
CA TYR A 116 18.40 -7.64 10.02
C TYR A 116 18.78 -7.82 8.54
N LEU A 117 17.89 -7.39 7.62
CA LEU A 117 18.06 -7.63 6.18
C LEU A 117 18.94 -6.57 5.49
N ALA A 118 18.88 -5.30 5.91
CA ALA A 118 19.57 -4.21 5.22
C ALA A 118 21.10 -4.38 5.08
N PRO A 119 21.83 -4.98 6.06
CA PRO A 119 23.27 -5.25 5.89
C PRO A 119 23.59 -6.36 4.88
N LYS A 120 22.61 -7.22 4.55
CA LYS A 120 22.80 -8.44 3.75
C LYS A 120 22.29 -8.31 2.33
N TYR A 121 21.27 -7.47 2.11
CA TYR A 121 20.48 -7.37 0.87
C TYR A 121 20.33 -5.93 0.41
N ASN A 122 20.10 -5.75 -0.89
CA ASN A 122 19.64 -4.48 -1.43
C ASN A 122 18.13 -4.40 -1.21
N LEU A 123 17.66 -3.49 -0.38
CA LEU A 123 16.24 -3.30 -0.11
C LEU A 123 15.67 -2.20 -0.99
N TYR A 124 14.50 -2.45 -1.58
CA TYR A 124 13.77 -1.52 -2.44
C TYR A 124 12.30 -1.51 -2.05
N ILE A 125 11.64 -0.38 -2.25
CA ILE A 125 10.17 -0.31 -2.23
C ILE A 125 9.63 -0.39 -3.65
N LEU A 126 8.55 -1.16 -3.83
CA LEU A 126 7.74 -1.23 -5.06
C LEU A 126 6.26 -1.06 -4.68
N SER A 127 5.70 0.13 -4.86
CA SER A 127 4.37 0.48 -4.33
C SER A 127 3.47 1.16 -5.37
N ASN A 128 2.16 0.90 -5.25
CA ASN A 128 1.10 1.59 -6.00
C ASN A 128 0.69 2.93 -5.37
N GLY A 129 1.22 3.26 -4.21
CA GLY A 129 0.90 4.50 -3.51
C GLY A 129 1.50 5.75 -4.15
N PHE A 130 0.91 6.91 -3.84
CA PHE A 130 1.31 8.19 -4.42
C PHE A 130 2.59 8.74 -3.80
N ARG A 131 3.46 9.32 -4.64
CA ARG A 131 4.82 9.80 -4.30
C ARG A 131 4.83 10.75 -3.10
N GLU A 132 3.93 11.72 -3.09
CA GLU A 132 3.86 12.73 -2.04
C GLU A 132 3.53 12.14 -0.66
N LEU A 133 2.89 10.97 -0.62
CA LEU A 133 2.54 10.27 0.62
C LEU A 133 3.61 9.28 1.05
N GLN A 134 4.09 8.43 0.13
CA GLN A 134 4.98 7.32 0.47
C GLN A 134 6.28 7.78 1.12
N SER A 135 6.94 8.80 0.56
CA SER A 135 8.18 9.33 1.14
C SER A 135 7.98 9.96 2.53
N ARG A 136 6.82 10.56 2.78
CA ARG A 136 6.49 11.13 4.10
C ARG A 136 6.16 10.04 5.11
N LYS A 137 5.38 9.02 4.74
CA LYS A 137 5.08 7.83 5.57
C LYS A 137 6.36 7.16 6.05
N MET A 138 7.28 6.88 5.11
CA MET A 138 8.56 6.21 5.43
C MET A 138 9.40 7.03 6.41
N ARG A 139 9.52 8.34 6.18
CA ARG A 139 10.25 9.25 7.09
C ARG A 139 9.60 9.33 8.47
N SER A 140 8.28 9.49 8.53
CA SER A 140 7.56 9.57 9.82
C SER A 140 7.68 8.28 10.63
N ALA A 141 7.80 7.12 9.95
CA ALA A 141 8.00 5.83 10.57
C ALA A 141 9.49 5.48 10.82
N GLY A 142 10.45 6.32 10.36
CA GLY A 142 11.88 6.12 10.53
C GLY A 142 12.41 4.88 9.80
N VAL A 143 11.87 4.58 8.61
CA VAL A 143 12.27 3.40 7.81
C VAL A 143 12.83 3.75 6.44
N ASP A 144 12.85 5.02 6.05
CA ASP A 144 13.34 5.47 4.74
C ASP A 144 14.83 5.14 4.52
N GLY A 145 15.64 5.17 5.57
CA GLY A 145 17.08 4.89 5.51
C GLY A 145 17.45 3.43 5.18
N TYR A 146 16.53 2.48 5.25
CA TYR A 146 16.81 1.08 4.92
C TYR A 146 16.78 0.80 3.41
N PHE A 147 16.07 1.61 2.65
CA PHE A 147 15.80 1.34 1.24
C PHE A 147 16.73 2.15 0.32
N ARG A 148 17.38 1.45 -0.61
CA ARG A 148 18.28 2.08 -1.61
C ARG A 148 17.50 2.88 -2.66
N LYS A 149 16.27 2.43 -2.97
CA LYS A 149 15.40 3.10 -3.93
C LYS A 149 13.93 2.81 -3.63
N VAL A 150 13.10 3.79 -3.92
CA VAL A 150 11.63 3.68 -3.89
C VAL A 150 11.15 3.79 -5.33
N ILE A 151 10.45 2.76 -5.80
CA ILE A 151 9.85 2.68 -7.12
C ILE A 151 8.32 2.75 -6.93
N LEU A 152 7.71 3.69 -7.60
CA LEU A 152 6.28 3.93 -7.50
C LEU A 152 5.61 3.71 -8.86
N SER A 153 4.36 3.27 -8.84
CA SER A 153 3.55 3.15 -10.04
C SER A 153 3.48 4.45 -10.85
N GLU A 154 3.51 5.59 -10.17
CA GLU A 154 3.55 6.92 -10.82
C GLU A 154 4.83 7.16 -11.64
N ASP A 155 5.93 6.45 -11.40
CA ASP A 155 7.16 6.57 -12.19
C ASP A 155 6.98 6.11 -13.63
N LEU A 156 6.05 5.18 -13.84
CA LEU A 156 5.76 4.59 -15.15
C LEU A 156 4.32 4.86 -15.63
N GLY A 157 3.42 5.24 -14.72
CA GLY A 157 1.98 5.34 -15.00
C GLY A 157 1.27 3.98 -15.07
N VAL A 158 1.88 2.93 -14.50
CA VAL A 158 1.35 1.56 -14.52
C VAL A 158 1.42 0.97 -13.11
N LEU A 159 0.30 0.41 -12.66
CA LEU A 159 0.16 -0.20 -11.33
C LEU A 159 0.62 -1.67 -11.31
N LYS A 160 1.04 -2.19 -10.17
CA LYS A 160 1.01 -3.63 -9.90
C LYS A 160 -0.46 -4.11 -10.02
N PRO A 161 -0.76 -5.26 -10.63
CA PRO A 161 0.14 -6.38 -10.98
C PRO A 161 0.71 -6.34 -12.41
N TRP A 162 0.59 -5.28 -13.15
CA TRP A 162 1.03 -5.25 -14.54
C TRP A 162 2.54 -5.53 -14.68
N PRO A 163 2.98 -6.38 -15.65
CA PRO A 163 4.38 -6.79 -15.82
C PRO A 163 5.35 -5.63 -15.98
N GLU A 164 4.90 -4.54 -16.57
CA GLU A 164 5.72 -3.38 -16.92
C GLU A 164 6.35 -2.75 -15.67
N ILE A 165 5.61 -2.66 -14.55
CA ILE A 165 6.15 -2.04 -13.32
C ILE A 165 7.24 -2.91 -12.68
N PHE A 166 7.13 -4.24 -12.75
CA PHE A 166 8.15 -5.16 -12.23
C PHE A 166 9.41 -5.11 -13.10
N ASN A 167 9.26 -5.12 -14.43
CA ASN A 167 10.38 -4.98 -15.37
C ASN A 167 11.07 -3.63 -15.22
N PHE A 168 10.30 -2.56 -15.04
CA PHE A 168 10.85 -1.24 -14.75
C PHE A 168 11.62 -1.23 -13.42
N ALA A 169 11.09 -1.85 -12.37
CA ALA A 169 11.75 -1.94 -11.07
C ALA A 169 13.09 -2.67 -11.17
N LEU A 170 13.16 -3.80 -11.87
CA LEU A 170 14.40 -4.54 -12.12
C LEU A 170 15.42 -3.68 -12.88
N SER A 171 14.99 -3.02 -13.96
CA SER A 171 15.86 -2.15 -14.75
C SER A 171 16.35 -0.95 -13.95
N ALA A 172 15.45 -0.26 -13.25
CA ALA A 172 15.76 0.94 -12.47
C ALA A 172 16.72 0.68 -11.29
N THR A 173 16.79 -0.57 -10.83
CA THR A 173 17.68 -1.01 -9.74
C THR A 173 18.88 -1.83 -10.24
N GLN A 174 18.98 -2.08 -11.55
CA GLN A 174 19.98 -2.96 -12.17
C GLN A 174 20.00 -4.37 -11.52
N SER A 175 18.81 -4.88 -11.19
CA SER A 175 18.62 -6.14 -10.49
C SER A 175 18.34 -7.27 -11.48
N GLU A 176 18.98 -8.43 -11.26
CA GLU A 176 18.70 -9.65 -12.00
C GLU A 176 17.41 -10.32 -11.47
N LEU A 177 16.51 -10.71 -12.36
CA LEU A 177 15.23 -11.34 -12.02
C LEU A 177 15.40 -12.54 -11.08
N ARG A 178 16.33 -13.46 -11.41
CA ARG A 178 16.61 -14.69 -10.64
C ARG A 178 17.20 -14.46 -9.24
N GLU A 179 17.73 -13.24 -8.99
CA GLU A 179 18.32 -12.84 -7.71
C GLU A 179 17.41 -11.86 -6.94
N SER A 180 16.17 -11.70 -7.42
CA SER A 180 15.17 -10.77 -6.88
C SER A 180 14.00 -11.51 -6.25
N LEU A 181 13.43 -10.91 -5.20
CA LEU A 181 12.31 -11.44 -4.44
C LEU A 181 11.33 -10.31 -4.15
N MET A 182 10.05 -10.50 -4.48
CA MET A 182 8.96 -9.59 -4.08
C MET A 182 8.39 -10.03 -2.75
N ILE A 183 8.19 -9.10 -1.82
CA ILE A 183 7.57 -9.35 -0.51
C ILE A 183 6.38 -8.39 -0.38
N GLY A 184 5.18 -8.92 -0.20
CA GLY A 184 3.97 -8.11 -0.10
C GLY A 184 2.78 -8.87 0.48
N ASP A 185 1.76 -8.12 0.90
CA ASP A 185 0.51 -8.63 1.48
C ASP A 185 -0.62 -8.77 0.46
N SER A 186 -0.53 -8.06 -0.67
CA SER A 186 -1.55 -8.11 -1.72
C SER A 186 -1.32 -9.29 -2.65
N TRP A 187 -2.23 -10.28 -2.57
CA TRP A 187 -2.20 -11.42 -3.50
C TRP A 187 -2.31 -10.96 -4.95
N GLU A 188 -3.23 -10.04 -5.22
CA GLU A 188 -3.53 -9.57 -6.58
C GLU A 188 -2.41 -8.69 -7.14
N ALA A 189 -1.93 -7.73 -6.35
CA ALA A 189 -0.94 -6.76 -6.84
C ALA A 189 0.49 -7.31 -6.80
N ASP A 190 0.92 -7.86 -5.65
CA ASP A 190 2.32 -8.21 -5.42
C ASP A 190 2.64 -9.62 -5.92
N ILE A 191 1.82 -10.60 -5.47
CA ILE A 191 2.12 -12.01 -5.68
C ILE A 191 1.82 -12.42 -7.11
N THR A 192 0.64 -12.10 -7.62
CA THR A 192 0.26 -12.39 -9.00
C THR A 192 1.14 -11.63 -9.99
N GLY A 193 1.44 -10.34 -9.71
CA GLY A 193 2.30 -9.54 -10.57
C GLY A 193 3.73 -10.07 -10.65
N ALA A 194 4.37 -10.35 -9.51
CA ALA A 194 5.71 -10.93 -9.47
C ALA A 194 5.76 -12.31 -10.13
N HIS A 195 4.75 -13.17 -9.86
CA HIS A 195 4.63 -14.48 -10.50
C HIS A 195 4.53 -14.35 -12.03
N GLY A 196 3.75 -13.38 -12.53
CA GLY A 196 3.55 -13.15 -13.95
C GLY A 196 4.82 -12.82 -14.74
N VAL A 197 5.82 -12.22 -14.08
CA VAL A 197 7.15 -11.96 -14.68
C VAL A 197 8.20 -13.02 -14.33
N GLY A 198 7.83 -14.06 -13.59
CA GLY A 198 8.75 -15.12 -13.14
C GLY A 198 9.64 -14.72 -11.96
N MET A 199 9.32 -13.64 -11.24
CA MET A 199 10.00 -13.25 -10.01
C MET A 199 9.49 -14.13 -8.85
N HIS A 200 10.39 -14.55 -7.96
CA HIS A 200 10.00 -15.24 -6.74
C HIS A 200 9.25 -14.29 -5.79
N GLN A 201 8.33 -14.84 -4.99
CA GLN A 201 7.48 -14.06 -4.10
C GLN A 201 7.45 -14.62 -2.67
N VAL A 202 7.30 -13.73 -1.71
CA VAL A 202 6.87 -14.02 -0.34
C VAL A 202 5.50 -13.40 -0.15
N PHE A 203 4.49 -14.22 0.04
CA PHE A 203 3.16 -13.75 0.42
C PHE A 203 3.09 -13.55 1.93
N TYR A 204 2.97 -12.30 2.36
CA TYR A 204 2.70 -11.95 3.75
C TYR A 204 1.19 -11.95 3.98
N ASN A 205 0.68 -13.09 4.46
CA ASN A 205 -0.76 -13.37 4.54
C ASN A 205 -1.39 -12.80 5.82
N VAL A 206 -1.56 -11.50 5.89
CA VAL A 206 -2.23 -10.81 7.01
C VAL A 206 -3.75 -10.98 7.02
N THR A 207 -4.34 -11.35 5.88
CA THR A 207 -5.80 -11.52 5.71
C THR A 207 -6.28 -12.95 5.93
N GLU A 208 -5.36 -13.87 6.29
CA GLU A 208 -5.65 -15.29 6.49
C GLU A 208 -6.30 -15.97 5.26
N ARG A 209 -5.89 -15.54 4.06
CA ARG A 209 -6.36 -16.14 2.81
C ARG A 209 -6.00 -17.64 2.79
N THR A 210 -6.97 -18.48 2.46
CA THR A 210 -6.83 -19.95 2.46
C THR A 210 -6.85 -20.56 1.07
N ALA A 211 -7.35 -19.84 0.06
CA ALA A 211 -7.45 -20.33 -1.31
C ALA A 211 -6.50 -19.57 -2.24
N PHE A 212 -5.63 -20.31 -2.95
CA PHE A 212 -4.61 -19.76 -3.83
C PHE A 212 -4.76 -20.33 -5.24
N PRO A 213 -4.78 -19.51 -6.30
CA PRO A 213 -4.77 -19.99 -7.69
C PRO A 213 -3.47 -20.73 -8.07
N PHE A 214 -2.36 -20.43 -7.39
CA PHE A 214 -1.07 -21.10 -7.48
C PHE A 214 -0.37 -21.02 -6.12
N LEU A 215 0.70 -21.80 -5.92
CA LEU A 215 1.50 -21.72 -4.69
C LEU A 215 2.55 -20.60 -4.82
N PRO A 216 2.61 -19.64 -3.87
CA PRO A 216 3.69 -18.66 -3.85
C PRO A 216 5.02 -19.36 -3.54
N THR A 217 6.15 -18.71 -3.86
CA THR A 217 7.48 -19.28 -3.55
C THR A 217 7.63 -19.47 -2.04
N TYR A 218 7.18 -18.50 -1.25
CA TYR A 218 7.11 -18.59 0.20
C TYR A 218 5.80 -17.96 0.69
N HIS A 219 5.31 -18.45 1.83
CA HIS A 219 4.11 -17.99 2.49
C HIS A 219 4.42 -17.80 3.97
N ILE A 220 4.18 -16.58 4.50
CA ILE A 220 4.45 -16.21 5.88
C ILE A 220 3.24 -15.54 6.51
N HIS A 221 3.10 -15.66 7.82
CA HIS A 221 2.09 -14.96 8.63
C HIS A 221 2.70 -13.87 9.52
N SER A 222 4.02 -13.85 9.64
CA SER A 222 4.76 -12.84 10.38
C SER A 222 6.00 -12.42 9.58
N LEU A 223 6.28 -11.11 9.54
CA LEU A 223 7.52 -10.62 8.90
C LEU A 223 8.77 -11.24 9.53
N LYS A 224 8.71 -11.63 10.80
CA LYS A 224 9.84 -12.26 11.51
C LYS A 224 10.32 -13.54 10.84
N GLU A 225 9.43 -14.27 10.17
CA GLU A 225 9.78 -15.49 9.42
C GLU A 225 10.76 -15.23 8.27
N LEU A 226 10.85 -13.98 7.78
CA LEU A 226 11.87 -13.60 6.79
C LEU A 226 13.29 -13.79 7.29
N MET A 227 13.52 -13.68 8.62
CA MET A 227 14.85 -13.86 9.20
C MET A 227 15.32 -15.33 9.18
N ASP A 228 14.38 -16.27 9.10
CA ASP A 228 14.68 -17.71 8.98
C ASP A 228 14.79 -18.14 7.50
N LEU A 229 14.11 -17.40 6.60
CA LEU A 229 14.10 -17.67 5.16
C LEU A 229 15.31 -17.06 4.43
N LEU A 230 15.87 -15.94 4.97
CA LEU A 230 16.88 -15.09 4.32
C LEU A 230 18.07 -14.87 5.23
#